data_90c2acfbc20bd24ba0937a4d1ab0b88b
#
_entry.id   90c2acfbc20bd24ba0937a4d1ab0b88b
#
_cell.length_a   1.000
_cell.length_b   1.000
_cell.length_c   1.000
_cell.angle_alpha   90.00
_cell.angle_beta   90.00
_cell.angle_gamma   90.00
#
_symmetry.space_group_name_H-M   'P 1'
#
loop_
_entity.id
_entity.type
_entity.pdbx_description
1 polymer ?
#
loop_
_entity_poly.entity_id
_entity_poly.type
_entity_poly.pdbx_seq_one_letter_code
_entity_poly.pdbx_strand_id
1 'polypeptide(L)'
;TYVQMLTENTPNIRGLAQAFGMEYIPGPWMDAIQVSKGTSSVLNGYEAIAGQINVEYLKPQTQDPIALNAMISTETHAEVNVTGGWDLNDKVATGILFHAQNMSLELDHNHDGFLDMPKNTNVNLLNRWYVKTGDYTGQFLVRGLYDRRQGGLTKEATSALSPYKIDLNTWRVDGFMKNGYVFDADLGTSIGIITSASYHNQQNTYGSRQWNAAQTNAYLNAIFQTSFDDSATDLWDDHHHNLSAGLSFNYDGYNEAIRLIGDEAIR
;
A
#
# COMPACT_ATOMS: atom_id res chain seq x y z
N THR A 1 7.72 6.28 12.47
CA THR A 1 7.06 5.07 13.03
C THR A 1 8.06 3.93 13.09
N TYR A 2 7.98 3.15 14.15
CA TYR A 2 8.87 1.99 14.37
C TYR A 2 8.29 0.69 13.78
N VAL A 3 7.04 0.73 13.32
CA VAL A 3 6.38 -0.40 12.64
C VAL A 3 6.42 -0.16 11.14
N GLN A 4 7.00 -1.09 10.42
CA GLN A 4 7.06 -1.05 8.97
C GLN A 4 5.75 -1.55 8.36
N MET A 5 5.21 -0.82 7.39
CA MET A 5 4.05 -1.24 6.62
C MET A 5 4.47 -1.66 5.22
N LEU A 6 4.10 -2.87 4.86
CA LEU A 6 4.37 -3.45 3.55
C LEU A 6 3.07 -3.80 2.83
N THR A 7 3.11 -3.77 1.53
CA THR A 7 2.15 -4.47 0.68
C THR A 7 2.91 -5.44 -0.22
N GLU A 8 2.49 -6.70 -0.20
CA GLU A 8 3.17 -7.74 -0.97
C GLU A 8 4.68 -7.80 -0.68
N ASN A 9 5.08 -7.65 0.58
CA ASN A 9 6.49 -7.59 1.01
C ASN A 9 7.31 -6.46 0.36
N THR A 10 6.66 -5.40 -0.12
CA THR A 10 7.32 -4.18 -0.61
C THR A 10 7.05 -2.99 0.32
N PRO A 11 8.06 -2.19 0.71
CA PRO A 11 7.89 -1.08 1.66
C PRO A 11 7.34 0.17 0.95
N ASN A 12 6.17 0.07 0.34
CA ASN A 12 5.58 1.15 -0.44
C ASN A 12 4.63 2.07 0.34
N ILE A 13 4.21 1.70 1.57
CA ILE A 13 3.41 2.55 2.46
C ILE A 13 4.35 3.19 3.49
N ARG A 14 4.94 4.32 3.12
CA ARG A 14 5.91 5.05 3.93
C ARG A 14 5.82 6.56 3.71
N GLY A 15 6.46 7.34 4.57
CA GLY A 15 6.48 8.79 4.48
C GLY A 15 5.08 9.41 4.49
N LEU A 16 4.73 10.19 3.47
CA LEU A 16 3.43 10.87 3.38
C LEU A 16 2.25 9.89 3.36
N ALA A 17 2.41 8.71 2.76
CA ALA A 17 1.36 7.70 2.68
C ALA A 17 1.04 7.05 4.04
N GLN A 18 1.92 7.17 5.04
CA GLN A 18 1.81 6.44 6.29
C GLN A 18 0.65 6.90 7.17
N ALA A 19 0.25 8.17 7.06
CA ALA A 19 -0.84 8.73 7.86
C ALA A 19 -2.17 7.97 7.68
N PHE A 20 -2.46 7.52 6.46
CA PHE A 20 -3.69 6.81 6.09
C PHE A 20 -3.42 5.47 5.40
N GLY A 21 -2.21 4.92 5.55
CA GLY A 21 -1.72 3.81 4.75
C GLY A 21 -2.61 2.57 4.77
N MET A 22 -3.16 2.18 5.93
CA MET A 22 -4.10 1.05 6.02
C MET A 22 -5.43 1.34 5.36
N GLU A 23 -5.92 2.58 5.43
CA GLU A 23 -7.19 2.99 4.82
C GLU A 23 -7.12 3.09 3.29
N TYR A 24 -5.89 3.11 2.72
CA TYR A 24 -5.69 3.02 1.28
C TYR A 24 -5.85 1.61 0.72
N ILE A 25 -6.03 0.61 1.58
CA ILE A 25 -6.19 -0.79 1.17
C ILE A 25 -7.61 -1.23 1.50
N PRO A 26 -8.50 -1.38 0.51
CA PRO A 26 -9.86 -1.87 0.74
C PRO A 26 -9.86 -3.27 1.36
N GLY A 27 -10.70 -3.49 2.37
CA GLY A 27 -10.81 -4.79 3.05
C GLY A 27 -11.05 -5.96 2.09
N PRO A 28 -11.99 -5.87 1.15
CA PRO A 28 -12.27 -6.94 0.18
C PRO A 28 -11.12 -7.28 -0.79
N TRP A 29 -10.06 -6.47 -0.83
CA TRP A 29 -8.86 -6.75 -1.65
C TRP A 29 -7.81 -7.60 -0.93
N MET A 30 -7.94 -7.73 0.40
CA MET A 30 -6.95 -8.38 1.24
C MET A 30 -7.15 -9.91 1.20
N ASP A 31 -6.11 -10.62 0.76
CA ASP A 31 -6.02 -12.09 0.85
C ASP A 31 -5.48 -12.49 2.23
N ALA A 32 -4.46 -11.79 2.72
CA ALA A 32 -3.86 -12.02 4.03
C ALA A 32 -3.29 -10.75 4.66
N ILE A 33 -3.28 -10.72 5.99
CA ILE A 33 -2.56 -9.73 6.80
C ILE A 33 -1.61 -10.48 7.71
N GLN A 34 -0.32 -10.21 7.57
CA GLN A 34 0.74 -10.81 8.38
C GLN A 34 1.26 -9.74 9.35
N VAL A 35 1.28 -10.06 10.64
CA VAL A 35 1.76 -9.18 11.69
C VAL A 35 2.93 -9.84 12.42
N SER A 36 4.11 -9.26 12.30
CA SER A 36 5.31 -9.67 13.03
C SER A 36 5.58 -8.68 14.16
N LYS A 37 5.84 -9.19 15.34
CA LYS A 37 6.22 -8.41 16.52
C LYS A 37 7.73 -8.51 16.78
N GLY A 38 8.34 -7.41 17.21
CA GLY A 38 9.78 -7.34 17.41
C GLY A 38 10.57 -7.03 16.14
N THR A 39 11.88 -7.19 16.19
CA THR A 39 12.77 -6.92 15.05
C THR A 39 12.53 -7.93 13.92
N SER A 40 12.38 -7.42 12.70
CA SER A 40 12.26 -8.25 11.50
C SER A 40 13.61 -8.76 11.02
N SER A 41 13.58 -9.70 10.07
CA SER A 41 14.78 -10.18 9.38
C SER A 41 15.52 -9.05 8.66
N VAL A 42 16.83 -9.12 8.61
CA VAL A 42 17.69 -8.20 7.83
C VAL A 42 17.28 -8.12 6.36
N LEU A 43 16.67 -9.18 5.83
CA LEU A 43 16.14 -9.23 4.46
C LEU A 43 15.03 -8.20 4.21
N ASN A 44 14.31 -7.76 5.25
CA ASN A 44 13.22 -6.79 5.17
C ASN A 44 13.68 -5.34 5.36
N GLY A 45 14.99 -5.11 5.51
CA GLY A 45 15.58 -3.79 5.71
C GLY A 45 15.57 -3.33 7.17
N TYR A 46 16.00 -2.09 7.40
CA TYR A 46 16.28 -1.53 8.72
C TYR A 46 15.07 -0.90 9.42
N GLU A 47 13.94 -0.76 8.76
CA GLU A 47 12.79 0.03 9.29
C GLU A 47 11.89 -0.77 10.24
N ALA A 48 11.98 -2.09 10.24
CA ALA A 48 11.16 -2.97 11.06
C ALA A 48 11.77 -3.22 12.45
N ILE A 49 11.89 -2.18 13.27
CA ILE A 49 12.51 -2.27 14.61
C ILE A 49 11.53 -2.83 15.65
N ALA A 50 10.27 -2.38 15.63
CA ALA A 50 9.27 -2.78 16.61
C ALA A 50 8.26 -3.78 16.06
N GLY A 51 8.21 -3.97 14.76
CA GLY A 51 7.32 -4.90 14.08
C GLY A 51 7.08 -4.55 12.62
N GLN A 52 6.30 -5.41 11.99
CA GLN A 52 5.99 -5.32 10.58
C GLN A 52 4.55 -5.74 10.33
N ILE A 53 3.85 -5.00 9.50
CA ILE A 53 2.52 -5.37 8.98
C ILE A 53 2.66 -5.51 7.47
N ASN A 54 2.38 -6.69 6.94
CA ASN A 54 2.36 -6.94 5.51
C ASN A 54 0.94 -7.31 5.07
N VAL A 55 0.44 -6.66 4.03
CA VAL A 55 -0.85 -6.97 3.43
C VAL A 55 -0.62 -7.59 2.06
N GLU A 56 -1.22 -8.75 1.83
CA GLU A 56 -1.25 -9.41 0.54
C GLU A 56 -2.61 -9.19 -0.12
N TYR A 57 -2.60 -8.87 -1.42
CA TYR A 57 -3.82 -8.71 -2.21
C TYR A 57 -4.27 -10.05 -2.81
N LEU A 58 -5.55 -10.14 -3.14
CA LEU A 58 -6.11 -11.23 -3.94
C LEU A 58 -5.25 -11.48 -5.19
N LYS A 59 -4.97 -12.76 -5.48
CA LYS A 59 -4.09 -13.17 -6.57
C LYS A 59 -4.91 -13.61 -7.78
N PRO A 60 -4.54 -13.22 -9.01
CA PRO A 60 -5.37 -13.44 -10.19
C PRO A 60 -5.68 -14.92 -10.45
N GLN A 61 -4.75 -15.82 -10.11
CA GLN A 61 -4.91 -17.26 -10.32
C GLN A 61 -5.74 -17.98 -9.25
N THR A 62 -6.11 -17.31 -8.15
CA THR A 62 -6.84 -17.93 -7.03
C THR A 62 -8.14 -17.24 -6.69
N GLN A 63 -8.42 -16.07 -7.25
CA GLN A 63 -9.65 -15.33 -7.03
C GLN A 63 -10.75 -15.74 -8.02
N ASP A 64 -11.99 -15.44 -7.67
CA ASP A 64 -13.13 -15.66 -8.56
C ASP A 64 -12.99 -14.85 -9.86
N PRO A 65 -13.54 -15.33 -10.98
CA PRO A 65 -13.55 -14.59 -12.25
C PRO A 65 -14.15 -13.20 -12.15
N ILE A 66 -15.18 -13.05 -11.30
CA ILE A 66 -15.75 -11.77 -10.92
C ILE A 66 -16.42 -11.89 -9.54
N ALA A 67 -16.16 -10.95 -8.67
CA ALA A 67 -16.86 -10.80 -7.39
C ALA A 67 -17.26 -9.34 -7.18
N LEU A 68 -18.45 -9.14 -6.62
CA LEU A 68 -19.02 -7.84 -6.29
C LEU A 68 -19.32 -7.81 -4.80
N ASN A 69 -18.80 -6.81 -4.11
CA ASN A 69 -19.16 -6.48 -2.73
C ASN A 69 -19.69 -5.05 -2.68
N ALA A 70 -20.82 -4.84 -2.02
CA ALA A 70 -21.39 -3.51 -1.82
C ALA A 70 -21.91 -3.36 -0.40
N MET A 71 -21.70 -2.19 0.19
CA MET A 71 -22.14 -1.83 1.53
C MET A 71 -22.73 -0.43 1.53
N ILE A 72 -23.76 -0.23 2.35
CA ILE A 72 -24.28 1.08 2.70
C ILE A 72 -24.60 1.10 4.20
N SER A 73 -24.22 2.17 4.89
CA SER A 73 -24.55 2.38 6.30
C SER A 73 -25.65 3.43 6.47
N THR A 74 -26.24 3.49 7.66
CA THR A 74 -27.21 4.52 8.06
C THR A 74 -26.63 5.93 8.05
N GLU A 75 -25.31 6.06 8.13
CA GLU A 75 -24.56 7.32 8.08
C GLU A 75 -24.16 7.70 6.66
N THR A 76 -24.82 7.11 5.65
CA THR A 76 -24.57 7.33 4.21
C THR A 76 -23.16 6.96 3.72
N HIS A 77 -22.44 6.12 4.48
CA HIS A 77 -21.23 5.50 3.96
C HIS A 77 -21.64 4.44 2.93
N ALA A 78 -21.36 4.70 1.69
CA ALA A 78 -21.59 3.77 0.59
C ALA A 78 -20.24 3.30 0.03
N GLU A 79 -20.13 1.99 -0.20
CA GLU A 79 -18.92 1.35 -0.69
C GLU A 79 -19.27 0.31 -1.75
N VAL A 80 -18.46 0.23 -2.80
CA VAL A 80 -18.52 -0.82 -3.81
C VAL A 80 -17.12 -1.32 -4.14
N ASN A 81 -16.99 -2.64 -4.21
CA ASN A 81 -15.78 -3.33 -4.63
C ASN A 81 -16.12 -4.30 -5.76
N VAL A 82 -15.30 -4.28 -6.80
CA VAL A 82 -15.37 -5.25 -7.91
C VAL A 82 -13.98 -5.86 -8.04
N THR A 83 -13.90 -7.18 -7.96
CA THR A 83 -12.65 -7.90 -8.14
C THR A 83 -12.83 -8.99 -9.18
N GLY A 84 -11.79 -9.31 -9.93
CA GLY A 84 -11.84 -10.39 -10.91
C GLY A 84 -10.45 -10.85 -11.32
N GLY A 85 -10.31 -12.17 -11.55
CA GLY A 85 -9.08 -12.80 -11.99
C GLY A 85 -9.33 -13.79 -13.13
N TRP A 86 -8.42 -13.81 -14.08
CA TRP A 86 -8.54 -14.63 -15.28
C TRP A 86 -7.19 -15.23 -15.68
N ASP A 87 -7.19 -16.52 -15.95
CA ASP A 87 -6.09 -17.17 -16.64
C ASP A 87 -6.22 -16.88 -18.14
N LEU A 88 -5.25 -16.18 -18.71
CA LEU A 88 -5.18 -15.92 -20.16
C LEU A 88 -4.66 -17.15 -20.90
N ASN A 89 -3.81 -17.92 -20.25
CA ASN A 89 -3.29 -19.22 -20.67
C ASN A 89 -2.63 -19.92 -19.48
N ASP A 90 -2.08 -21.11 -19.68
CA ASP A 90 -1.44 -21.92 -18.63
C ASP A 90 -0.24 -21.23 -17.92
N LYS A 91 0.26 -20.14 -18.47
CA LYS A 91 1.45 -19.42 -17.96
C LYS A 91 1.18 -18.02 -17.45
N VAL A 92 0.05 -17.41 -17.83
CA VAL A 92 -0.24 -16.00 -17.59
C VAL A 92 -1.65 -15.83 -17.04
N ALA A 93 -1.73 -15.19 -15.88
CA ALA A 93 -2.98 -14.74 -15.29
C ALA A 93 -2.97 -13.21 -15.07
N THR A 94 -4.13 -12.59 -15.15
CA THR A 94 -4.31 -11.16 -14.84
C THR A 94 -5.51 -10.95 -13.94
N GLY A 95 -5.50 -9.89 -13.15
CA GLY A 95 -6.60 -9.53 -12.26
C GLY A 95 -6.79 -8.03 -12.15
N ILE A 96 -8.02 -7.64 -11.89
CA ILE A 96 -8.44 -6.27 -11.65
C ILE A 96 -9.15 -6.20 -10.31
N LEU A 97 -8.79 -5.20 -9.49
CA LEU A 97 -9.47 -4.87 -8.25
C LEU A 97 -9.86 -3.40 -8.32
N PHE A 98 -11.15 -3.12 -8.19
CA PHE A 98 -11.72 -1.79 -8.16
C PHE A 98 -12.42 -1.56 -6.83
N HIS A 99 -12.26 -0.36 -6.28
CA HIS A 99 -12.93 0.10 -5.07
C HIS A 99 -13.37 1.54 -5.24
N ALA A 100 -14.57 1.85 -4.80
CA ALA A 100 -15.03 3.21 -4.62
C ALA A 100 -15.86 3.31 -3.33
N GLN A 101 -15.59 4.35 -2.55
CA GLN A 101 -16.40 4.68 -1.37
C GLN A 101 -16.71 6.16 -1.32
N ASN A 102 -17.86 6.48 -0.73
CA ASN A 102 -18.27 7.84 -0.46
C ASN A 102 -19.02 7.93 0.87
N MET A 103 -18.66 8.93 1.67
CA MET A 103 -19.38 9.37 2.85
C MET A 103 -19.51 10.89 2.79
N SER A 104 -20.71 11.40 2.53
CA SER A 104 -20.94 12.81 2.23
C SER A 104 -21.84 13.53 3.24
N LEU A 105 -22.48 12.80 4.16
CA LEU A 105 -23.34 13.39 5.17
C LEU A 105 -22.51 14.19 6.20
N GLU A 106 -23.04 15.32 6.61
CA GLU A 106 -22.52 16.08 7.74
C GLU A 106 -23.17 15.54 9.01
N LEU A 107 -22.39 14.91 9.87
CA LEU A 107 -22.80 14.36 11.14
C LEU A 107 -22.24 15.22 12.26
N ASP A 108 -23.11 15.72 13.12
CA ASP A 108 -22.82 16.49 14.33
C ASP A 108 -23.88 16.13 15.37
N HIS A 109 -23.71 14.96 16.02
CA HIS A 109 -24.67 14.44 16.98
C HIS A 109 -24.60 15.13 18.35
N ASN A 110 -23.44 15.67 18.69
CA ASN A 110 -23.20 16.38 19.94
C ASN A 110 -23.51 17.89 19.86
N HIS A 111 -23.81 18.39 18.65
CA HIS A 111 -24.17 19.78 18.38
C HIS A 111 -23.09 20.80 18.78
N ASP A 112 -21.82 20.43 18.66
CA ASP A 112 -20.70 21.34 18.92
C ASP A 112 -20.27 22.16 17.68
N GLY A 113 -20.89 21.92 16.54
CA GLY A 113 -20.63 22.59 15.28
C GLY A 113 -19.46 21.98 14.47
N PHE A 114 -18.87 20.90 14.94
CA PHE A 114 -17.85 20.16 14.21
C PHE A 114 -18.41 18.85 13.64
N LEU A 115 -17.80 18.40 12.54
CA LEU A 115 -18.12 17.09 11.99
C LEU A 115 -17.58 15.99 12.91
N ASP A 116 -18.45 15.10 13.39
CA ASP A 116 -18.06 13.91 14.18
C ASP A 116 -17.20 12.94 13.37
N MET A 117 -17.46 12.85 12.07
CA MET A 117 -16.69 12.03 11.11
C MET A 117 -16.38 12.84 9.86
N PRO A 118 -15.17 12.72 9.31
CA PRO A 118 -14.83 13.41 8.08
C PRO A 118 -15.63 12.84 6.90
N LYS A 119 -16.10 13.71 6.03
CA LYS A 119 -16.57 13.27 4.70
C LYS A 119 -15.41 12.69 3.95
N ASN A 120 -15.65 11.56 3.27
CA ASN A 120 -14.61 10.84 2.55
C ASN A 120 -15.10 10.42 1.17
N THR A 121 -14.22 10.57 0.18
CA THR A 121 -14.37 9.98 -1.15
C THR A 121 -13.06 9.29 -1.48
N ASN A 122 -13.11 7.99 -1.70
CA ASN A 122 -11.94 7.20 -2.05
C ASN A 122 -12.23 6.36 -3.28
N VAL A 123 -11.31 6.37 -4.25
CA VAL A 123 -11.37 5.53 -5.45
C VAL A 123 -10.02 4.87 -5.66
N ASN A 124 -10.03 3.57 -5.79
CA ASN A 124 -8.84 2.75 -6.04
C ASN A 124 -9.05 1.85 -7.24
N LEU A 125 -8.04 1.74 -8.06
CA LEU A 125 -7.97 0.76 -9.16
C LEU A 125 -6.60 0.10 -9.15
N LEU A 126 -6.60 -1.23 -9.16
CA LEU A 126 -5.40 -2.04 -9.19
C LEU A 126 -5.52 -3.07 -10.31
N ASN A 127 -4.48 -3.18 -11.11
CA ASN A 127 -4.30 -4.27 -12.07
C ASN A 127 -3.02 -5.02 -11.72
N ARG A 128 -3.11 -6.35 -11.72
CA ARG A 128 -1.95 -7.22 -11.47
C ARG A 128 -1.86 -8.35 -12.46
N TRP A 129 -0.64 -8.84 -12.63
CA TRP A 129 -0.28 -9.92 -13.53
C TRP A 129 0.57 -10.95 -12.82
N TYR A 130 0.35 -12.19 -13.17
CA TYR A 130 1.16 -13.32 -12.76
C TYR A 130 1.63 -14.06 -13.99
N VAL A 131 2.92 -14.38 -14.03
CA VAL A 131 3.55 -15.13 -15.14
C VAL A 131 4.36 -16.26 -14.54
N LYS A 132 4.17 -17.48 -15.02
CA LYS A 132 4.98 -18.63 -14.64
C LYS A 132 5.35 -19.42 -15.89
N THR A 133 6.64 -19.58 -16.15
CA THR A 133 7.13 -20.34 -17.31
C THR A 133 8.45 -21.04 -16.99
N GLY A 134 8.42 -22.38 -16.91
CA GLY A 134 9.58 -23.16 -16.44
C GLY A 134 10.04 -22.68 -15.07
N ASP A 135 11.30 -22.30 -14.99
CA ASP A 135 11.97 -21.86 -13.75
C ASP A 135 11.75 -20.39 -13.42
N TYR A 136 11.04 -19.65 -14.27
CA TYR A 136 10.74 -18.22 -14.06
C TYR A 136 9.35 -18.02 -13.47
N THR A 137 9.28 -17.14 -12.46
CA THR A 137 8.01 -16.62 -11.91
C THR A 137 8.07 -15.09 -11.85
N GLY A 138 7.10 -14.43 -12.45
CA GLY A 138 6.95 -12.97 -12.45
C GLY A 138 5.62 -12.53 -11.85
N GLN A 139 5.63 -11.44 -11.08
CA GLN A 139 4.45 -10.76 -10.59
C GLN A 139 4.61 -9.26 -10.84
N PHE A 140 3.58 -8.64 -11.38
CA PHE A 140 3.55 -7.22 -11.72
C PHE A 140 2.26 -6.63 -11.17
N LEU A 141 2.33 -5.42 -10.64
CA LEU A 141 1.17 -4.71 -10.11
C LEU A 141 1.34 -3.22 -10.39
N VAL A 142 0.23 -2.58 -10.78
CA VAL A 142 0.08 -1.13 -10.83
C VAL A 142 -1.22 -0.75 -10.16
N ARG A 143 -1.19 0.30 -9.33
CA ARG A 143 -2.35 0.83 -8.62
C ARG A 143 -2.42 2.34 -8.75
N GLY A 144 -3.63 2.85 -8.96
CA GLY A 144 -4.00 4.26 -8.85
C GLY A 144 -4.98 4.49 -7.71
N LEU A 145 -4.75 5.53 -6.91
CA LEU A 145 -5.57 5.93 -5.77
C LEU A 145 -5.89 7.41 -5.85
N TYR A 146 -7.16 7.73 -5.59
CA TYR A 146 -7.64 9.06 -5.26
C TYR A 146 -8.35 9.02 -3.90
N ASP A 147 -7.98 9.91 -2.98
CA ASP A 147 -8.59 10.02 -1.65
C ASP A 147 -8.81 11.49 -1.30
N ARG A 148 -10.04 11.84 -0.96
CA ARG A 148 -10.38 13.19 -0.49
C ARG A 148 -11.13 13.10 0.82
N ARG A 149 -10.66 13.84 1.82
CA ARG A 149 -11.25 13.92 3.16
C ARG A 149 -11.54 15.34 3.52
N GLN A 150 -12.71 15.58 4.09
CA GLN A 150 -13.13 16.91 4.53
C GLN A 150 -13.66 16.84 5.96
N GLY A 151 -13.12 17.70 6.82
CA GLY A 151 -13.49 17.81 8.23
C GLY A 151 -13.55 19.26 8.70
N GLY A 152 -13.71 19.44 10.01
CA GLY A 152 -13.80 20.75 10.64
C GLY A 152 -15.24 21.15 10.90
N LEU A 153 -15.55 22.43 10.79
CA LEU A 153 -16.88 22.97 11.09
C LEU A 153 -17.94 22.53 10.06
N THR A 154 -19.16 22.29 10.56
CA THR A 154 -20.35 22.12 9.73
C THR A 154 -20.65 23.37 8.89
N LYS A 155 -21.50 23.26 7.89
CA LYS A 155 -21.92 24.43 7.10
C LYS A 155 -22.65 25.47 7.95
N GLU A 156 -23.46 25.01 8.91
CA GLU A 156 -24.22 25.87 9.82
C GLU A 156 -23.28 26.65 10.75
N ALA A 157 -22.32 25.97 11.38
CA ALA A 157 -21.35 26.58 12.28
C ALA A 157 -20.38 27.50 11.53
N THR A 158 -20.03 27.22 10.28
CA THR A 158 -19.16 28.06 9.44
C THR A 158 -19.75 29.45 9.20
N SER A 159 -21.06 29.61 9.21
CA SER A 159 -21.72 30.93 9.03
C SER A 159 -21.62 31.82 10.28
N ALA A 160 -21.42 31.24 11.46
CA ALA A 160 -21.41 31.93 12.75
C ALA A 160 -20.00 32.16 13.33
N LEU A 161 -19.00 31.36 12.91
CA LEU A 161 -17.65 31.38 13.45
C LEU A 161 -16.61 31.57 12.33
N SER A 162 -15.37 31.88 12.71
CA SER A 162 -14.24 31.86 11.76
C SER A 162 -14.13 30.47 11.13
N PRO A 163 -14.16 30.34 9.81
CA PRO A 163 -14.29 29.04 9.17
C PRO A 163 -13.02 28.20 9.37
N TYR A 164 -13.10 27.19 10.22
CA TYR A 164 -12.06 26.18 10.35
C TYR A 164 -12.46 24.93 9.57
N LYS A 165 -11.83 24.74 8.42
CA LYS A 165 -12.05 23.58 7.55
C LYS A 165 -10.76 22.81 7.34
N ILE A 166 -10.88 21.51 7.25
CA ILE A 166 -9.82 20.59 6.83
C ILE A 166 -10.25 20.02 5.49
N ASP A 167 -9.41 20.14 4.48
CA ASP A 167 -9.58 19.49 3.16
C ASP A 167 -8.27 18.82 2.79
N LEU A 168 -8.27 17.52 2.72
CA LEU A 168 -7.12 16.69 2.37
C LEU A 168 -7.43 16.05 1.03
N ASN A 169 -6.61 16.34 0.03
CA ASN A 169 -6.77 15.82 -1.32
C ASN A 169 -5.49 15.10 -1.72
N THR A 170 -5.59 13.80 -1.92
CA THR A 170 -4.46 12.92 -2.19
C THR A 170 -4.69 12.14 -3.48
N TRP A 171 -3.69 12.05 -4.31
CA TRP A 171 -3.61 11.07 -5.36
C TRP A 171 -2.26 10.35 -5.33
N ARG A 172 -2.30 9.08 -5.67
CA ARG A 172 -1.13 8.21 -5.62
C ARG A 172 -1.16 7.22 -6.78
N VAL A 173 0.00 7.01 -7.36
CA VAL A 173 0.25 5.88 -8.26
C VAL A 173 1.40 5.08 -7.69
N ASP A 174 1.24 3.78 -7.59
CA ASP A 174 2.30 2.88 -7.17
C ASP A 174 2.24 1.55 -7.90
N GLY A 175 3.36 0.85 -7.88
CA GLY A 175 3.46 -0.47 -8.47
C GLY A 175 4.72 -1.18 -8.06
N PHE A 176 4.73 -2.48 -8.32
CA PHE A 176 5.91 -3.32 -8.12
C PHE A 176 6.08 -4.36 -9.22
N MET A 177 7.29 -4.88 -9.31
CA MET A 177 7.63 -6.06 -10.07
C MET A 177 8.42 -7.01 -9.17
N LYS A 178 8.04 -8.28 -9.14
CA LYS A 178 8.77 -9.36 -8.49
C LYS A 178 9.12 -10.39 -9.55
N ASN A 179 10.40 -10.71 -9.66
CA ASN A 179 10.91 -11.65 -10.61
C ASN A 179 11.74 -12.70 -9.85
N GLY A 180 11.42 -13.96 -10.02
CA GLY A 180 12.16 -15.08 -9.47
C GLY A 180 12.60 -16.00 -10.57
N TYR A 181 13.84 -16.49 -10.48
CA TYR A 181 14.38 -17.50 -11.37
C TYR A 181 15.11 -18.57 -10.57
N VAL A 182 14.78 -19.83 -10.83
CA VAL A 182 15.41 -21.00 -10.20
C VAL A 182 16.43 -21.55 -11.18
N PHE A 183 17.71 -21.56 -10.79
CA PHE A 183 18.81 -22.10 -11.60
C PHE A 183 18.99 -23.61 -11.38
N ASP A 184 18.77 -24.02 -10.13
CA ASP A 184 18.92 -25.41 -9.71
C ASP A 184 17.88 -25.69 -8.60
N ALA A 185 16.94 -26.57 -8.88
CA ALA A 185 15.86 -26.91 -7.96
C ALA A 185 16.35 -27.83 -6.82
N ASP A 186 17.35 -28.67 -7.07
CA ASP A 186 17.86 -29.63 -6.08
C ASP A 186 18.65 -28.93 -4.98
N LEU A 187 19.46 -27.93 -5.37
CA LEU A 187 20.21 -27.08 -4.43
C LEU A 187 19.41 -25.84 -3.97
N GLY A 188 18.21 -25.60 -4.49
CA GLY A 188 17.42 -24.39 -4.24
C GLY A 188 18.11 -23.12 -4.72
N THR A 189 19.04 -23.23 -5.69
CA THR A 189 19.77 -22.08 -6.23
C THR A 189 18.85 -21.19 -7.04
N SER A 190 18.64 -19.98 -6.56
CA SER A 190 17.67 -19.06 -7.15
C SER A 190 18.08 -17.60 -6.96
N ILE A 191 17.48 -16.74 -7.78
CA ILE A 191 17.55 -15.28 -7.62
C ILE A 191 16.14 -14.71 -7.57
N GLY A 192 15.89 -13.83 -6.62
CA GLY A 192 14.68 -13.02 -6.52
C GLY A 192 15.02 -11.55 -6.65
N ILE A 193 14.31 -10.83 -7.52
CA ILE A 193 14.45 -9.38 -7.68
C ILE A 193 13.11 -8.73 -7.48
N ILE A 194 13.02 -7.82 -6.52
CA ILE A 194 11.84 -7.02 -6.20
C ILE A 194 12.16 -5.57 -6.52
N THR A 195 11.35 -4.94 -7.34
CA THR A 195 11.40 -3.49 -7.57
C THR A 195 10.04 -2.89 -7.30
N SER A 196 9.99 -1.72 -6.68
CA SER A 196 8.76 -0.94 -6.57
C SER A 196 9.03 0.54 -6.74
N ALA A 197 8.01 1.25 -7.20
CA ALA A 197 8.02 2.70 -7.29
C ALA A 197 6.66 3.25 -6.87
N SER A 198 6.67 4.45 -6.31
CA SER A 198 5.44 5.17 -6.00
C SER A 198 5.62 6.67 -6.16
N TYR A 199 4.55 7.33 -6.56
CA TYR A 199 4.41 8.78 -6.50
C TYR A 199 3.15 9.11 -5.72
N HIS A 200 3.31 9.87 -4.64
CA HIS A 200 2.24 10.32 -3.75
C HIS A 200 2.22 11.84 -3.76
N ASN A 201 1.07 12.42 -4.06
CA ASN A 201 0.86 13.87 -4.03
C ASN A 201 -0.33 14.19 -3.14
N GLN A 202 -0.15 15.16 -2.26
CA GLN A 202 -1.21 15.64 -1.39
C GLN A 202 -1.27 17.16 -1.39
N GLN A 203 -2.50 17.68 -1.41
CA GLN A 203 -2.82 19.10 -1.27
C GLN A 203 -3.77 19.24 -0.08
N ASN A 204 -3.25 19.74 1.01
CA ASN A 204 -3.96 19.76 2.28
C ASN A 204 -4.19 21.20 2.74
N THR A 205 -5.40 21.46 3.22
CA THR A 205 -5.77 22.72 3.85
C THR A 205 -6.22 22.46 5.29
N TYR A 206 -5.67 23.21 6.23
CA TYR A 206 -5.99 23.16 7.66
C TYR A 206 -6.32 24.58 8.14
N GLY A 207 -7.60 24.96 8.06
CA GLY A 207 -8.02 26.32 8.34
C GLY A 207 -7.33 27.33 7.42
N SER A 208 -6.48 28.19 7.97
CA SER A 208 -5.70 29.19 7.21
C SER A 208 -4.34 28.69 6.68
N ARG A 209 -4.01 27.44 6.88
CA ARG A 209 -2.73 26.85 6.44
C ARG A 209 -2.94 25.87 5.30
N GLN A 210 -2.14 26.01 4.27
CA GLN A 210 -2.05 25.07 3.17
C GLN A 210 -0.70 24.34 3.24
N TRP A 211 -0.73 23.02 3.19
CA TRP A 211 0.43 22.17 3.09
C TRP A 211 0.31 21.25 1.88
N ASN A 212 1.13 21.53 0.88
CA ASN A 212 1.22 20.71 -0.34
C ASN A 212 2.51 19.92 -0.29
N ALA A 213 2.43 18.63 -0.53
CA ALA A 213 3.59 17.75 -0.48
C ALA A 213 3.51 16.68 -1.57
N ALA A 214 4.66 16.37 -2.13
CA ALA A 214 4.84 15.26 -3.06
C ALA A 214 6.00 14.38 -2.61
N GLN A 215 5.83 13.06 -2.70
CA GLN A 215 6.86 12.07 -2.43
C GLN A 215 7.01 11.15 -3.62
N THR A 216 8.27 10.94 -4.03
CA THR A 216 8.66 9.86 -4.94
C THR A 216 9.45 8.82 -4.15
N ASN A 217 9.05 7.56 -4.24
CA ASN A 217 9.80 6.45 -3.66
C ASN A 217 10.20 5.46 -4.75
N ALA A 218 11.39 4.90 -4.62
CA ALA A 218 11.86 3.78 -5.44
C ALA A 218 12.60 2.77 -4.56
N TYR A 219 12.31 1.49 -4.75
CA TYR A 219 12.87 0.38 -3.99
C TYR A 219 13.38 -0.71 -4.93
N LEU A 220 14.53 -1.26 -4.58
CA LEU A 220 15.11 -2.43 -5.21
C LEU A 220 15.60 -3.38 -4.13
N ASN A 221 15.30 -4.65 -4.27
CA ASN A 221 15.86 -5.73 -3.46
C ASN A 221 16.17 -6.92 -4.36
N ALA A 222 17.42 -7.36 -4.35
CA ALA A 222 17.88 -8.53 -5.07
C ALA A 222 18.47 -9.52 -4.07
N ILE A 223 17.98 -10.76 -4.07
CA ILE A 223 18.36 -11.83 -3.15
C ILE A 223 18.77 -13.04 -3.98
N PHE A 224 19.96 -13.54 -3.76
CA PHE A 224 20.45 -14.81 -4.26
C PHE A 224 20.42 -15.82 -3.12
N GLN A 225 19.96 -17.03 -3.39
CA GLN A 225 19.92 -18.14 -2.44
C GLN A 225 20.51 -19.39 -3.08
N THR A 226 21.23 -20.18 -2.29
CA THR A 226 21.70 -21.53 -2.66
C THR A 226 21.92 -22.35 -1.42
N SER A 227 21.84 -23.67 -1.54
CA SER A 227 22.19 -24.62 -0.50
C SER A 227 23.47 -25.36 -0.89
N PHE A 228 24.28 -25.69 0.09
CA PHE A 228 25.45 -26.56 -0.08
C PHE A 228 25.16 -27.84 0.70
N ASP A 229 25.31 -28.95 0.03
CA ASP A 229 25.26 -30.27 0.66
C ASP A 229 26.70 -30.63 1.07
N ASP A 230 26.94 -30.75 2.37
CA ASP A 230 28.23 -31.28 2.83
C ASP A 230 28.13 -32.79 2.82
N SER A 231 28.54 -33.39 1.72
CA SER A 231 28.59 -34.84 1.51
C SER A 231 29.66 -35.51 2.38
N ALA A 232 29.75 -35.11 3.65
CA ALA A 232 30.57 -35.78 4.63
C ALA A 232 29.85 -37.02 5.14
N THR A 233 30.30 -38.11 4.75
CA THR A 233 30.43 -39.50 5.21
C THR A 233 29.76 -39.98 6.53
N ASP A 234 28.94 -39.23 7.22
CA ASP A 234 28.24 -39.62 8.43
C ASP A 234 26.74 -39.76 8.20
N LEU A 235 26.27 -41.02 8.27
CA LEU A 235 24.89 -41.49 8.07
C LEU A 235 23.85 -40.87 9.05
N TRP A 236 24.26 -39.90 9.89
CA TRP A 236 23.42 -39.31 10.96
C TRP A 236 23.39 -37.79 10.97
N ASP A 237 24.13 -37.10 10.09
CA ASP A 237 24.30 -35.64 10.11
C ASP A 237 23.94 -35.04 8.75
N ASP A 238 22.67 -34.75 8.56
CA ASP A 238 22.09 -34.12 7.37
C ASP A 238 22.22 -32.59 7.51
N HIS A 239 23.45 -32.08 7.45
CA HIS A 239 23.72 -30.65 7.57
C HIS A 239 23.63 -29.94 6.21
N HIS A 240 22.47 -29.36 5.94
CA HIS A 240 22.30 -28.44 4.82
C HIS A 240 22.72 -27.02 5.22
N HIS A 241 23.75 -26.52 4.58
CA HIS A 241 24.16 -25.11 4.72
C HIS A 241 23.44 -24.25 3.69
N ASN A 242 22.67 -23.27 4.15
CA ASN A 242 21.96 -22.33 3.29
C ASN A 242 22.70 -21.00 3.26
N LEU A 243 23.02 -20.50 2.08
CA LEU A 243 23.56 -19.16 1.83
C LEU A 243 22.47 -18.28 1.22
N SER A 244 22.20 -17.15 1.86
CA SER A 244 21.38 -16.07 1.29
C SER A 244 22.23 -14.80 1.26
N ALA A 245 22.39 -14.20 0.10
CA ALA A 245 23.09 -12.94 -0.08
C ALA A 245 22.24 -11.99 -0.92
N GLY A 246 22.20 -10.69 -0.55
CA GLY A 246 21.39 -9.75 -1.27
C GLY A 246 21.83 -8.30 -1.13
N LEU A 247 21.24 -7.45 -1.96
CA LEU A 247 21.39 -6.01 -1.95
C LEU A 247 20.01 -5.37 -1.90
N SER A 248 19.84 -4.39 -1.03
CA SER A 248 18.63 -3.59 -0.95
C SER A 248 18.97 -2.11 -1.09
N PHE A 249 18.16 -1.42 -1.89
CA PHE A 249 18.25 0.03 -2.08
C PHE A 249 16.88 0.65 -1.96
N ASN A 250 16.81 1.78 -1.26
CA ASN A 250 15.59 2.55 -1.10
C ASN A 250 15.88 4.04 -1.25
N TYR A 251 15.08 4.70 -2.07
CA TYR A 251 15.14 6.14 -2.32
C TYR A 251 13.81 6.80 -1.97
N ASP A 252 13.87 7.92 -1.24
CA ASP A 252 12.74 8.79 -0.97
C ASP A 252 13.11 10.23 -1.31
N GLY A 253 12.37 10.83 -2.21
CA GLY A 253 12.45 12.24 -2.55
C GLY A 253 11.19 12.98 -2.13
N TYR A 254 11.33 14.11 -1.45
CA TYR A 254 10.22 14.94 -0.96
C TYR A 254 10.29 16.34 -1.57
N ASN A 255 9.11 16.88 -1.90
CA ASN A 255 8.91 18.28 -2.26
C ASN A 255 7.72 18.80 -1.46
N GLU A 256 7.96 19.73 -0.54
CA GLU A 256 6.96 20.24 0.38
C GLU A 256 6.90 21.75 0.37
N ALA A 257 5.68 22.29 0.48
CA ALA A 257 5.44 23.73 0.60
C ALA A 257 4.32 24.00 1.60
N ILE A 258 4.60 24.88 2.58
CA ILE A 258 3.62 25.37 3.54
C ILE A 258 3.37 26.84 3.27
N ARG A 259 2.09 27.25 3.20
CA ARG A 259 1.65 28.61 2.96
C ARG A 259 0.55 28.99 3.95
N LEU A 260 0.50 30.27 4.33
CA LEU A 260 -0.65 30.87 5.01
C LEU A 260 -1.63 31.39 3.96
N ILE A 261 -2.92 31.05 4.10
CA ILE A 261 -4.01 31.54 3.26
C ILE A 261 -4.57 32.79 3.95
N GLY A 262 -4.52 33.95 3.32
CA GLY A 262 -5.15 35.17 3.84
C GLY A 262 -4.21 36.29 4.25
N ASP A 263 -2.89 36.19 4.02
CA ASP A 263 -1.95 37.28 4.33
C ASP A 263 -1.93 38.42 3.28
N GLU A 264 -2.71 38.35 2.20
CA GLU A 264 -2.81 39.40 1.20
C GLU A 264 -3.84 40.50 1.53
N ALA A 265 -4.62 40.33 2.61
CA ALA A 265 -5.67 41.30 2.98
C ALA A 265 -5.26 42.27 4.10
N ILE A 266 -4.00 42.21 4.59
CA ILE A 266 -3.45 43.11 5.61
C ILE A 266 -2.11 43.67 5.12
N ARG A 267 -2.14 44.39 4.02
CA ARG A 267 -1.12 45.39 3.64
C ARG A 267 -1.77 46.65 3.08
#